data_5f633f45fb7b7a5187eea4f6745c672f
#
_entry.id   5f633f45fb7b7a5187eea4f6745c672f
#
_cell.length_a   1.000
_cell.length_b   1.000
_cell.length_c   1.000
_cell.angle_alpha   90.00
_cell.angle_beta   90.00
_cell.angle_gamma   90.00
#
_symmetry.space_group_name_H-M   'P 1'
#
loop_
_entity.id
_entity.type
_entity.pdbx_description
1 polymer ?
#
loop_
_entity_poly.entity_id
_entity_poly.type
_entity_poly.pdbx_seq_one_letter_code
_entity_poly.pdbx_strand_id
1 'polypeptide(L)'
;MPRYAVLGATGNTGRAIVQVLLDRGSCQVHAYCRSREKLLRLCPAAADAECDRKRLSVFQGRLDDNRIIDDCLRGADAVFLVVAIVDNMPGCTVAIQAAHAVVASLRRLQTATPGMHLPRLVMLSSASLEPSFCGDVPAAVHWVLKTAVSHLYKDLEGAEAFLRAQDDWLSATFVKPGGLVHDHAFGHQVCLDRAQTPLSFLDLAAGMVEVADNVDGRYHMRSVSVIPTAQGTRFPWDGVYYTMTGLLFHFLPWTYRFLGDYPLPPPERAKTD
;
A
#
# COMPACT_ATOMS: atom_id res chain seq x y z
N MET A 1 -23.08 6.60 4.33
CA MET A 1 -21.76 7.25 4.36
C MET A 1 -20.73 6.17 4.12
N PRO A 2 -19.97 6.22 3.04
CA PRO A 2 -19.01 5.17 2.72
C PRO A 2 -17.92 5.07 3.79
N ARG A 3 -17.44 3.85 4.01
CA ARG A 3 -16.41 3.53 5.01
C ARG A 3 -15.19 2.93 4.33
N TYR A 4 -14.04 3.50 4.60
CA TYR A 4 -12.76 3.09 4.05
C TYR A 4 -11.81 2.62 5.13
N ALA A 5 -11.27 1.41 4.99
CA ALA A 5 -10.22 0.91 5.87
C ALA A 5 -8.84 1.12 5.23
N VAL A 6 -7.88 1.66 5.98
CA VAL A 6 -6.52 1.93 5.50
C VAL A 6 -5.53 1.16 6.37
N LEU A 7 -5.02 0.05 5.83
CA LEU A 7 -3.97 -0.73 6.48
C LEU A 7 -2.60 -0.17 6.09
N GLY A 8 -1.81 0.20 7.09
CA GLY A 8 -0.56 0.93 6.86
C GLY A 8 -0.70 2.46 6.94
N ALA A 9 -1.68 2.95 7.70
CA ALA A 9 -2.04 4.36 7.81
C ALA A 9 -0.89 5.30 8.24
N THR A 10 0.19 4.79 8.85
CA THR A 10 1.38 5.58 9.23
C THR A 10 2.45 5.66 8.14
N GLY A 11 2.32 4.89 7.04
CA GLY A 11 3.22 4.97 5.89
C GLY A 11 2.95 6.24 5.05
N ASN A 12 3.86 6.55 4.13
CA ASN A 12 3.73 7.75 3.29
C ASN A 12 2.42 7.76 2.48
N THR A 13 2.12 6.67 1.77
CA THR A 13 0.87 6.52 1.01
C THR A 13 -0.34 6.42 1.93
N GLY A 14 -0.24 5.66 3.04
CA GLY A 14 -1.36 5.46 3.96
C GLY A 14 -1.84 6.76 4.59
N ARG A 15 -0.91 7.61 5.07
CA ARG A 15 -1.28 8.93 5.62
C ARG A 15 -1.82 9.89 4.56
N ALA A 16 -1.32 9.81 3.31
CA ALA A 16 -1.87 10.61 2.21
C ALA A 16 -3.31 10.18 1.88
N ILE A 17 -3.63 8.88 1.89
CA ILE A 17 -5.00 8.38 1.74
C ILE A 17 -5.89 8.85 2.88
N VAL A 18 -5.43 8.74 4.13
CA VAL A 18 -6.17 9.24 5.31
C VAL A 18 -6.45 10.74 5.16
N GLN A 19 -5.45 11.55 4.75
CA GLN A 19 -5.60 12.97 4.49
C GLN A 19 -6.68 13.25 3.45
N VAL A 20 -6.57 12.64 2.25
CA VAL A 20 -7.50 12.84 1.14
C VAL A 20 -8.94 12.45 1.53
N LEU A 21 -9.13 11.35 2.23
CA LEU A 21 -10.45 10.89 2.69
C LEU A 21 -11.04 11.84 3.73
N LEU A 22 -10.24 12.34 4.66
CA LEU A 22 -10.71 13.28 5.70
C LEU A 22 -11.03 14.66 5.10
N ASP A 23 -10.23 15.14 4.14
CA ASP A 23 -10.48 16.40 3.45
C ASP A 23 -11.78 16.35 2.62
N ARG A 24 -12.11 15.19 2.05
CA ARG A 24 -13.38 14.95 1.36
C ARG A 24 -14.60 15.11 2.29
N GLY A 25 -14.47 14.80 3.57
CA GLY A 25 -15.47 15.06 4.61
C GLY A 25 -16.74 14.20 4.60
N SER A 26 -17.01 13.46 3.50
CA SER A 26 -18.25 12.71 3.28
C SER A 26 -18.11 11.19 3.52
N CYS A 27 -17.09 10.74 4.28
CA CYS A 27 -16.80 9.34 4.53
C CYS A 27 -16.34 9.07 5.96
N GLN A 28 -16.33 7.80 6.35
CA GLN A 28 -15.74 7.31 7.58
C GLN A 28 -14.42 6.59 7.27
N VAL A 29 -13.38 6.92 8.02
CA VAL A 29 -12.03 6.35 7.85
C VAL A 29 -11.69 5.44 9.03
N HIS A 30 -11.37 4.19 8.75
CA HIS A 30 -10.81 3.22 9.68
C HIS A 30 -9.31 3.12 9.41
N ALA A 31 -8.49 3.74 10.25
CA ALA A 31 -7.04 3.77 10.11
C ALA A 31 -6.38 2.67 10.94
N TYR A 32 -5.79 1.65 10.29
CA TYR A 32 -5.05 0.58 10.95
C TYR A 32 -3.55 0.88 10.98
N CYS A 33 -2.95 0.88 12.16
CA CYS A 33 -1.53 1.18 12.33
C CYS A 33 -0.93 0.53 13.58
N ARG A 34 0.42 0.44 13.62
CA ARG A 34 1.16 -0.05 14.79
C ARG A 34 1.28 0.98 15.92
N SER A 35 1.14 2.26 15.62
CA SER A 35 1.23 3.36 16.60
C SER A 35 0.28 4.47 16.21
N ARG A 36 -0.74 4.67 17.05
CA ARG A 36 -1.70 5.78 16.97
C ARG A 36 -0.99 7.13 17.10
N GLU A 37 -0.11 7.25 18.08
CA GLU A 37 0.65 8.47 18.31
C GLU A 37 1.46 8.89 17.06
N LYS A 38 2.12 7.91 16.40
CA LYS A 38 2.83 8.17 15.15
C LYS A 38 1.89 8.66 14.05
N LEU A 39 0.69 8.09 13.93
CA LEU A 39 -0.30 8.53 12.95
C LEU A 39 -0.69 9.99 13.18
N LEU A 40 -1.11 10.33 14.40
CA LEU A 40 -1.57 11.68 14.76
C LEU A 40 -0.46 12.73 14.60
N ARG A 41 0.77 12.37 14.93
CA ARG A 41 1.93 13.27 14.74
C ARG A 41 2.25 13.53 13.26
N LEU A 42 2.10 12.51 12.38
CA LEU A 42 2.50 12.59 10.97
C LEU A 42 1.37 12.99 10.02
N CYS A 43 0.12 12.98 10.48
CA CYS A 43 -1.06 13.32 9.69
C CYS A 43 -1.92 14.33 10.47
N PRO A 44 -1.74 15.64 10.24
CA PRO A 44 -2.51 16.69 10.94
C PRO A 44 -4.02 16.51 10.80
N ALA A 45 -4.53 16.17 9.61
CA ALA A 45 -5.95 15.90 9.40
C ALA A 45 -6.48 14.77 10.29
N ALA A 46 -5.65 13.74 10.59
CA ALA A 46 -6.03 12.69 11.52
C ALA A 46 -6.08 13.21 12.97
N ALA A 47 -5.16 14.08 13.35
CA ALA A 47 -5.17 14.72 14.67
C ALA A 47 -6.43 15.61 14.86
N ASP A 48 -6.79 16.40 13.86
CA ASP A 48 -7.97 17.27 13.88
C ASP A 48 -9.27 16.45 13.92
N ALA A 49 -9.31 15.32 13.21
CA ALA A 49 -10.49 14.44 13.15
C ALA A 49 -10.59 13.48 14.33
N GLU A 50 -9.58 13.36 15.19
CA GLU A 50 -9.54 12.38 16.29
C GLU A 50 -10.70 12.52 17.28
N CYS A 51 -11.15 13.75 17.53
CA CYS A 51 -12.27 14.03 18.42
C CYS A 51 -13.63 13.62 17.81
N ASP A 52 -13.70 13.39 16.51
CA ASP A 52 -14.90 12.97 15.79
C ASP A 52 -14.81 11.51 15.33
N ARG A 53 -15.23 10.60 16.21
CA ARG A 53 -15.27 9.15 15.92
C ARG A 53 -16.17 8.76 14.74
N LYS A 54 -17.03 9.66 14.28
CA LYS A 54 -17.85 9.43 13.08
C LYS A 54 -17.03 9.61 11.80
N ARG A 55 -15.93 10.38 11.87
CA ARG A 55 -15.04 10.62 10.74
C ARG A 55 -13.81 9.71 10.74
N LEU A 56 -13.19 9.52 11.92
CA LEU A 56 -11.98 8.72 12.04
C LEU A 56 -12.07 7.74 13.22
N SER A 57 -11.75 6.48 12.95
CA SER A 57 -11.52 5.46 13.98
C SER A 57 -10.11 4.87 13.79
N VAL A 58 -9.28 4.96 14.82
CA VAL A 58 -7.90 4.44 14.77
C VAL A 58 -7.85 3.07 15.46
N PHE A 59 -7.41 2.07 14.71
CA PHE A 59 -7.20 0.69 15.15
C PHE A 59 -5.71 0.43 15.29
N GLN A 60 -5.25 0.27 16.53
CA GLN A 60 -3.84 0.03 16.81
C GLN A 60 -3.60 -1.45 17.09
N GLY A 61 -2.78 -2.08 16.24
CA GLY A 61 -2.44 -3.50 16.38
C GLY A 61 -1.29 -3.92 15.46
N ARG A 62 -0.94 -5.20 15.56
CA ARG A 62 0.05 -5.88 14.71
C ARG A 62 -0.70 -6.76 13.69
N LEU A 63 -0.04 -7.17 12.59
CA LEU A 63 -0.67 -7.99 11.53
C LEU A 63 -1.15 -9.38 12.01
N ASP A 64 -0.68 -9.83 13.18
CA ASP A 64 -1.15 -11.05 13.86
C ASP A 64 -2.33 -10.81 14.81
N ASP A 65 -2.77 -9.57 15.00
CA ASP A 65 -3.89 -9.21 15.86
C ASP A 65 -5.22 -9.30 15.08
N ASN A 66 -5.67 -10.53 14.91
CA ASN A 66 -6.84 -10.86 14.10
C ASN A 66 -8.10 -10.08 14.49
N ARG A 67 -8.35 -9.89 15.80
CA ARG A 67 -9.55 -9.22 16.30
C ARG A 67 -9.58 -7.75 15.89
N ILE A 68 -8.46 -7.06 16.04
CA ILE A 68 -8.37 -5.63 15.70
C ILE A 68 -8.50 -5.42 14.19
N ILE A 69 -7.95 -6.35 13.38
CA ILE A 69 -8.12 -6.33 11.92
C ILE A 69 -9.58 -6.56 11.56
N ASP A 70 -10.26 -7.54 12.17
CA ASP A 70 -11.68 -7.81 11.94
C ASP A 70 -12.54 -6.58 12.27
N ASP A 71 -12.27 -5.91 13.39
CA ASP A 71 -13.01 -4.70 13.79
C ASP A 71 -12.72 -3.52 12.84
N CYS A 72 -11.49 -3.40 12.34
CA CYS A 72 -11.12 -2.38 11.35
C CYS A 72 -11.83 -2.59 10.01
N LEU A 73 -11.93 -3.83 9.54
CA LEU A 73 -12.51 -4.17 8.23
C LEU A 73 -14.05 -4.28 8.26
N ARG A 74 -14.65 -4.36 9.42
CA ARG A 74 -16.11 -4.55 9.59
C ARG A 74 -16.89 -3.42 8.93
N GLY A 75 -17.70 -3.77 7.93
CA GLY A 75 -18.58 -2.86 7.22
C GLY A 75 -17.82 -1.83 6.35
N ALA A 76 -16.58 -2.10 6.00
CA ALA A 76 -15.84 -1.29 5.03
C ALA A 76 -16.40 -1.51 3.61
N ASP A 77 -16.52 -0.44 2.83
CA ASP A 77 -16.88 -0.48 1.41
C ASP A 77 -15.63 -0.68 0.53
N ALA A 78 -14.47 -0.19 1.01
CA ALA A 78 -13.20 -0.46 0.39
C ALA A 78 -12.06 -0.54 1.42
N VAL A 79 -11.02 -1.31 1.09
CA VAL A 79 -9.83 -1.54 1.92
C VAL A 79 -8.58 -1.17 1.13
N PHE A 80 -7.81 -0.24 1.64
CA PHE A 80 -6.49 0.11 1.11
C PHE A 80 -5.42 -0.72 1.82
N LEU A 81 -4.75 -1.59 1.08
CA LEU A 81 -3.63 -2.37 1.55
C LEU A 81 -2.33 -1.70 1.10
N VAL A 82 -1.78 -0.86 1.98
CA VAL A 82 -0.59 -0.05 1.71
C VAL A 82 0.53 -0.33 2.73
N VAL A 83 0.63 -1.61 3.13
CA VAL A 83 1.61 -2.10 4.08
C VAL A 83 2.81 -2.66 3.33
N ALA A 84 3.93 -1.96 3.39
CA ALA A 84 5.20 -2.40 2.83
C ALA A 84 6.36 -1.81 3.63
N ILE A 85 7.57 -2.38 3.47
CA ILE A 85 8.82 -1.83 3.98
C ILE A 85 9.54 -1.19 2.79
N VAL A 86 9.93 0.07 2.91
CA VAL A 86 10.58 0.83 1.82
C VAL A 86 12.01 0.34 1.59
N ASP A 87 12.71 -0.07 2.65
CA ASP A 87 14.04 -0.65 2.57
C ASP A 87 14.06 -1.97 1.82
N ASN A 88 15.18 -2.24 1.15
CA ASN A 88 15.41 -3.55 0.52
C ASN A 88 15.79 -4.63 1.55
N MET A 89 14.92 -4.83 2.56
CA MET A 89 15.14 -5.72 3.69
C MET A 89 15.20 -7.19 3.23
N PRO A 90 16.33 -7.89 3.46
CA PRO A 90 16.44 -9.31 3.14
C PRO A 90 15.37 -10.16 3.84
N GLY A 91 14.68 -11.01 3.08
CA GLY A 91 13.61 -11.86 3.62
C GLY A 91 12.33 -11.12 4.01
N CYS A 92 12.09 -9.91 3.46
CA CYS A 92 10.85 -9.17 3.68
C CYS A 92 9.63 -10.00 3.25
N THR A 93 8.63 -10.07 4.12
CA THR A 93 7.35 -10.78 3.89
C THR A 93 6.16 -9.99 4.44
N VAL A 94 6.33 -8.68 4.66
CA VAL A 94 5.33 -7.84 5.35
C VAL A 94 4.09 -7.60 4.49
N ALA A 95 4.27 -7.42 3.17
CA ALA A 95 3.15 -7.22 2.25
C ALA A 95 2.31 -8.49 2.09
N ILE A 96 2.96 -9.65 1.91
CA ILE A 96 2.25 -10.93 1.82
C ILE A 96 1.56 -11.30 3.14
N GLN A 97 2.18 -11.05 4.29
CA GLN A 97 1.55 -11.25 5.60
C GLN A 97 0.32 -10.36 5.77
N ALA A 98 0.38 -9.09 5.33
CA ALA A 98 -0.76 -8.19 5.38
C ALA A 98 -1.89 -8.66 4.45
N ALA A 99 -1.58 -9.15 3.25
CA ALA A 99 -2.56 -9.74 2.33
C ALA A 99 -3.25 -10.96 2.95
N HIS A 100 -2.48 -11.88 3.55
CA HIS A 100 -3.04 -13.03 4.27
C HIS A 100 -3.94 -12.62 5.44
N ALA A 101 -3.53 -11.64 6.23
CA ALA A 101 -4.31 -11.16 7.38
C ALA A 101 -5.66 -10.55 6.93
N VAL A 102 -5.66 -9.75 5.85
CA VAL A 102 -6.90 -9.17 5.28
C VAL A 102 -7.82 -10.26 4.76
N VAL A 103 -7.33 -11.19 3.95
CA VAL A 103 -8.14 -12.28 3.38
C VAL A 103 -8.73 -13.17 4.49
N ALA A 104 -7.92 -13.54 5.49
CA ALA A 104 -8.39 -14.33 6.62
C ALA A 104 -9.46 -13.57 7.44
N SER A 105 -9.29 -12.26 7.64
CA SER A 105 -10.28 -11.42 8.31
C SER A 105 -11.60 -11.35 7.53
N LEU A 106 -11.55 -11.07 6.23
CA LEU A 106 -12.75 -11.01 5.39
C LEU A 106 -13.51 -12.34 5.38
N ARG A 107 -12.81 -13.49 5.35
CA ARG A 107 -13.43 -14.81 5.45
C ARG A 107 -14.10 -15.03 6.80
N ARG A 108 -13.48 -14.64 7.91
CA ARG A 108 -14.09 -14.71 9.24
C ARG A 108 -15.35 -13.84 9.33
N LEU A 109 -15.29 -12.60 8.82
CA LEU A 109 -16.41 -11.68 8.80
C LEU A 109 -17.58 -12.22 7.94
N GLN A 110 -17.28 -12.79 6.77
CA GLN A 110 -18.28 -13.41 5.90
C GLN A 110 -18.94 -14.63 6.56
N THR A 111 -18.16 -15.45 7.26
CA THR A 111 -18.70 -16.60 8.01
C THR A 111 -19.60 -16.13 9.17
N ALA A 112 -19.20 -15.06 9.87
CA ALA A 112 -19.98 -14.49 10.97
C ALA A 112 -21.24 -13.76 10.50
N THR A 113 -21.24 -13.23 9.26
CA THR A 113 -22.37 -12.49 8.68
C THR A 113 -22.57 -12.93 7.24
N PRO A 114 -23.27 -14.05 6.99
CA PRO A 114 -23.54 -14.52 5.64
C PRO A 114 -24.28 -13.46 4.81
N GLY A 115 -23.84 -13.27 3.56
CA GLY A 115 -24.41 -12.27 2.65
C GLY A 115 -23.92 -10.84 2.89
N MET A 116 -22.94 -10.61 3.76
CA MET A 116 -22.32 -9.29 3.88
C MET A 116 -21.73 -8.83 2.54
N HIS A 117 -21.83 -7.54 2.26
CA HIS A 117 -21.11 -6.95 1.14
C HIS A 117 -19.60 -6.99 1.41
N LEU A 118 -18.85 -7.57 0.49
CA LEU A 118 -17.39 -7.59 0.57
C LEU A 118 -16.80 -6.27 0.08
N PRO A 119 -15.80 -5.73 0.78
CA PRO A 119 -15.15 -4.50 0.35
C PRO A 119 -14.30 -4.73 -0.92
N ARG A 120 -14.16 -3.68 -1.72
CA ARG A 120 -13.14 -3.65 -2.77
C ARG A 120 -11.76 -3.49 -2.14
N LEU A 121 -10.82 -4.34 -2.52
CA LEU A 121 -9.43 -4.26 -2.05
C LEU A 121 -8.59 -3.47 -3.05
N VAL A 122 -7.91 -2.42 -2.60
CA VAL A 122 -6.98 -1.61 -3.39
C VAL A 122 -5.58 -1.80 -2.79
N MET A 123 -4.77 -2.61 -3.48
CA MET A 123 -3.39 -2.88 -3.05
C MET A 123 -2.41 -1.94 -3.73
N LEU A 124 -1.52 -1.33 -2.95
CA LEU A 124 -0.36 -0.61 -3.47
C LEU A 124 0.74 -1.59 -3.87
N SER A 125 1.21 -1.47 -5.09
CA SER A 125 2.35 -2.21 -5.64
C SER A 125 3.34 -1.25 -6.34
N SER A 126 4.00 -1.67 -7.42
CA SER A 126 4.98 -0.85 -8.16
C SER A 126 4.87 -1.05 -9.65
N ALA A 127 5.02 0.03 -10.43
CA ALA A 127 5.07 -0.02 -11.89
C ALA A 127 6.19 -0.92 -12.41
N SER A 128 7.32 -1.02 -11.71
CA SER A 128 8.45 -1.87 -12.11
C SER A 128 8.12 -3.38 -12.13
N LEU A 129 6.99 -3.77 -11.52
CA LEU A 129 6.47 -5.15 -11.57
C LEU A 129 5.49 -5.39 -12.73
N GLU A 130 5.22 -4.35 -13.54
CA GLU A 130 4.33 -4.45 -14.69
C GLU A 130 5.09 -4.02 -15.95
N PRO A 131 5.55 -4.97 -16.79
CA PRO A 131 6.37 -4.64 -17.95
C PRO A 131 5.72 -3.63 -18.90
N SER A 132 4.40 -3.67 -19.05
CA SER A 132 3.63 -2.74 -19.88
C SER A 132 3.70 -1.28 -19.39
N PHE A 133 3.99 -1.06 -18.10
CA PHE A 133 4.08 0.29 -17.52
C PHE A 133 5.47 0.91 -17.60
N CYS A 134 6.49 0.13 -18.01
CA CYS A 134 7.90 0.52 -17.97
C CYS A 134 8.50 0.80 -19.36
N GLY A 135 7.68 0.92 -20.42
CA GLY A 135 8.14 1.01 -21.81
C GLY A 135 9.15 2.14 -22.11
N ASP A 136 9.08 3.23 -21.36
CA ASP A 136 9.93 4.42 -21.56
C ASP A 136 11.24 4.37 -20.73
N VAL A 137 11.43 3.35 -19.89
CA VAL A 137 12.62 3.25 -19.02
C VAL A 137 13.68 2.37 -19.69
N PRO A 138 14.91 2.88 -19.91
CA PRO A 138 16.01 2.06 -20.47
C PRO A 138 16.22 0.79 -19.64
N ALA A 139 16.41 -0.35 -20.31
CA ALA A 139 16.51 -1.67 -19.68
C ALA A 139 17.57 -1.73 -18.57
N ALA A 140 18.72 -1.07 -18.75
CA ALA A 140 19.78 -1.02 -17.75
C ALA A 140 19.33 -0.26 -16.48
N VAL A 141 18.63 0.86 -16.64
CA VAL A 141 18.08 1.63 -15.51
C VAL A 141 17.02 0.82 -14.78
N HIS A 142 16.11 0.21 -15.53
CA HIS A 142 15.08 -0.67 -14.96
C HIS A 142 15.69 -1.83 -14.16
N TRP A 143 16.75 -2.46 -14.70
CA TRP A 143 17.47 -3.52 -14.00
C TRP A 143 18.10 -3.04 -12.68
N VAL A 144 18.77 -1.87 -12.68
CA VAL A 144 19.36 -1.28 -11.47
C VAL A 144 18.28 -1.01 -10.41
N LEU A 145 17.20 -0.34 -10.81
CA LEU A 145 16.09 -0.01 -9.89
C LEU A 145 15.43 -1.29 -9.33
N LYS A 146 15.16 -2.28 -10.20
CA LYS A 146 14.55 -3.55 -9.77
C LYS A 146 15.47 -4.32 -8.81
N THR A 147 16.79 -4.30 -9.04
CA THR A 147 17.79 -4.94 -8.17
C THR A 147 17.86 -4.24 -6.81
N ALA A 148 17.84 -2.91 -6.79
CA ALA A 148 17.92 -2.10 -5.57
C ALA A 148 16.74 -2.32 -4.59
N VAL A 149 15.59 -2.81 -5.07
CA VAL A 149 14.40 -3.08 -4.26
C VAL A 149 13.92 -4.53 -4.39
N SER A 150 14.81 -5.43 -4.73
CA SER A 150 14.51 -6.82 -5.10
C SER A 150 13.76 -7.61 -4.02
N HIS A 151 14.10 -7.42 -2.75
CA HIS A 151 13.43 -8.11 -1.63
C HIS A 151 12.02 -7.56 -1.41
N LEU A 152 11.83 -6.24 -1.50
CA LEU A 152 10.52 -5.61 -1.46
C LEU A 152 9.65 -6.10 -2.63
N TYR A 153 10.20 -6.12 -3.85
CA TYR A 153 9.43 -6.54 -5.02
C TYR A 153 9.02 -8.00 -4.95
N LYS A 154 9.89 -8.88 -4.45
CA LYS A 154 9.53 -10.29 -4.22
C LYS A 154 8.36 -10.44 -3.24
N ASP A 155 8.33 -9.62 -2.18
CA ASP A 155 7.23 -9.60 -1.20
C ASP A 155 5.93 -9.11 -1.85
N LEU A 156 5.98 -8.01 -2.65
CA LEU A 156 4.83 -7.48 -3.37
C LEU A 156 4.30 -8.46 -4.43
N GLU A 157 5.18 -9.10 -5.22
CA GLU A 157 4.81 -10.12 -6.20
C GLU A 157 4.09 -11.30 -5.53
N GLY A 158 4.60 -11.75 -4.37
CA GLY A 158 3.95 -12.79 -3.57
C GLY A 158 2.56 -12.39 -3.07
N ALA A 159 2.42 -11.16 -2.58
CA ALA A 159 1.14 -10.62 -2.13
C ALA A 159 0.13 -10.48 -3.29
N GLU A 160 0.56 -9.96 -4.46
CA GLU A 160 -0.28 -9.89 -5.65
C GLU A 160 -0.75 -11.27 -6.12
N ALA A 161 0.17 -12.23 -6.23
CA ALA A 161 -0.16 -13.59 -6.66
C ALA A 161 -1.17 -14.24 -5.71
N PHE A 162 -1.00 -14.07 -4.39
CA PHE A 162 -1.93 -14.58 -3.39
C PHE A 162 -3.32 -13.94 -3.51
N LEU A 163 -3.40 -12.62 -3.71
CA LEU A 163 -4.68 -11.92 -3.87
C LEU A 163 -5.37 -12.26 -5.20
N ARG A 164 -4.61 -12.41 -6.29
CA ARG A 164 -5.15 -12.83 -7.59
C ARG A 164 -5.75 -14.25 -7.53
N ALA A 165 -5.21 -15.13 -6.68
CA ALA A 165 -5.77 -16.46 -6.47
C ALA A 165 -7.10 -16.46 -5.68
N GLN A 166 -7.62 -15.28 -5.28
CA GLN A 166 -8.92 -15.13 -4.60
C GLN A 166 -10.01 -14.53 -5.52
N ASP A 167 -9.82 -14.49 -6.83
CA ASP A 167 -10.69 -13.80 -7.80
C ASP A 167 -12.12 -14.34 -7.87
N ASP A 168 -12.34 -15.57 -7.39
CA ASP A 168 -13.64 -16.22 -7.32
C ASP A 168 -14.62 -15.56 -6.33
N TRP A 169 -14.10 -14.83 -5.31
CA TRP A 169 -14.93 -14.26 -4.25
C TRP A 169 -14.52 -12.84 -3.81
N LEU A 170 -13.29 -12.41 -4.08
CA LEU A 170 -12.74 -11.12 -3.67
C LEU A 170 -12.45 -10.23 -4.89
N SER A 171 -12.85 -8.95 -4.81
CA SER A 171 -12.48 -7.96 -5.82
C SER A 171 -11.23 -7.19 -5.36
N ALA A 172 -10.14 -7.29 -6.11
CA ALA A 172 -8.91 -6.57 -5.84
C ALA A 172 -8.45 -5.76 -7.05
N THR A 173 -7.81 -4.61 -6.80
CA THR A 173 -7.13 -3.78 -7.81
C THR A 173 -5.71 -3.51 -7.35
N PHE A 174 -4.74 -3.63 -8.25
CA PHE A 174 -3.32 -3.46 -7.97
C PHE A 174 -2.85 -2.12 -8.53
N VAL A 175 -2.69 -1.12 -7.64
CA VAL A 175 -2.22 0.21 -8.03
C VAL A 175 -0.71 0.22 -8.08
N LYS A 176 -0.16 0.48 -9.26
CA LYS A 176 1.27 0.38 -9.61
C LYS A 176 1.81 1.75 -10.05
N PRO A 177 2.13 2.63 -9.10
CA PRO A 177 2.71 3.93 -9.43
C PRO A 177 4.17 3.83 -9.88
N GLY A 178 4.65 4.88 -10.54
CA GLY A 178 6.07 5.14 -10.75
C GLY A 178 6.75 5.65 -9.47
N GLY A 179 7.88 6.36 -9.61
CA GLY A 179 8.62 6.92 -8.49
C GLY A 179 7.82 8.01 -7.77
N LEU A 180 7.78 7.92 -6.43
CA LEU A 180 6.96 8.77 -5.58
C LEU A 180 7.79 9.85 -4.89
N VAL A 181 7.17 11.04 -4.72
CA VAL A 181 7.79 12.18 -4.06
C VAL A 181 6.85 12.83 -3.05
N HIS A 182 7.45 13.46 -2.03
CA HIS A 182 6.73 14.33 -1.11
C HIS A 182 6.57 15.71 -1.74
N ASP A 183 5.40 15.96 -2.33
CA ASP A 183 5.05 17.25 -2.92
C ASP A 183 3.55 17.49 -2.76
N HIS A 184 3.08 18.68 -3.15
CA HIS A 184 1.64 18.97 -3.22
C HIS A 184 0.98 18.21 -4.39
N ALA A 185 -0.34 18.23 -4.43
CA ALA A 185 -1.09 17.61 -5.52
C ALA A 185 -1.02 18.46 -6.77
N PHE A 186 -0.74 17.83 -7.91
CA PHE A 186 -0.73 18.43 -9.27
C PHE A 186 -1.91 17.95 -10.11
N GLY A 187 -2.80 17.15 -9.51
CA GLY A 187 -3.87 16.45 -10.20
C GLY A 187 -3.45 15.06 -10.66
N HIS A 188 -4.41 14.16 -10.76
CA HIS A 188 -4.17 12.75 -11.07
C HIS A 188 -5.08 12.24 -12.17
N GLN A 189 -4.65 11.16 -12.80
CA GLN A 189 -5.44 10.36 -13.73
C GLN A 189 -5.12 8.89 -13.52
N VAL A 190 -6.17 8.04 -13.43
CA VAL A 190 -6.00 6.59 -13.42
C VAL A 190 -5.72 6.08 -14.82
N CYS A 191 -4.67 5.31 -15.01
CA CYS A 191 -4.18 4.83 -16.28
C CYS A 191 -4.02 3.30 -16.26
N LEU A 192 -4.27 2.64 -17.40
CA LEU A 192 -4.23 1.17 -17.53
C LEU A 192 -3.03 0.66 -18.34
N ASP A 193 -2.27 1.54 -18.96
CA ASP A 193 -1.27 1.20 -19.97
C ASP A 193 0.13 1.76 -19.72
N ARG A 194 0.27 2.73 -18.81
CA ARG A 194 1.58 3.34 -18.50
C ARG A 194 1.65 3.88 -17.09
N ALA A 195 2.86 4.00 -16.56
CA ALA A 195 3.17 4.76 -15.36
C ALA A 195 4.03 5.98 -15.71
N GLN A 196 3.98 7.00 -14.87
CA GLN A 196 4.78 8.21 -15.02
C GLN A 196 5.48 8.54 -13.70
N THR A 197 6.72 9.03 -13.82
CA THR A 197 7.57 9.46 -12.70
C THR A 197 8.04 10.90 -12.95
N PRO A 198 8.08 11.75 -11.92
CA PRO A 198 7.65 11.54 -10.53
C PRO A 198 6.15 11.77 -10.30
N LEU A 199 5.59 11.14 -9.27
CA LEU A 199 4.19 11.31 -8.84
C LEU A 199 4.15 11.70 -7.35
N SER A 200 3.29 12.65 -6.95
CA SER A 200 3.14 12.99 -5.54
C SER A 200 2.37 11.91 -4.77
N PHE A 201 2.66 11.75 -3.47
CA PHE A 201 1.88 10.85 -2.62
C PHE A 201 0.41 11.26 -2.51
N LEU A 202 0.09 12.57 -2.63
CA LEU A 202 -1.28 13.06 -2.61
C LEU A 202 -2.04 12.72 -3.89
N ASP A 203 -1.40 12.84 -5.05
CA ASP A 203 -2.01 12.45 -6.34
C ASP A 203 -2.21 10.94 -6.40
N LEU A 204 -1.23 10.15 -5.93
CA LEU A 204 -1.40 8.71 -5.80
C LEU A 204 -2.59 8.35 -4.90
N ALA A 205 -2.68 9.00 -3.73
CA ALA A 205 -3.76 8.75 -2.78
C ALA A 205 -5.13 9.08 -3.39
N ALA A 206 -5.25 10.22 -4.08
CA ALA A 206 -6.48 10.62 -4.76
C ALA A 206 -6.88 9.64 -5.86
N GLY A 207 -5.93 9.17 -6.67
CA GLY A 207 -6.18 8.14 -7.69
C GLY A 207 -6.55 6.78 -7.08
N MET A 208 -5.94 6.39 -5.96
CA MET A 208 -6.34 5.16 -5.23
C MET A 208 -7.77 5.28 -4.68
N VAL A 209 -8.18 6.46 -4.18
CA VAL A 209 -9.56 6.71 -3.73
C VAL A 209 -10.53 6.65 -4.90
N GLU A 210 -10.20 7.22 -6.07
CA GLU A 210 -11.00 7.10 -7.29
C GLU A 210 -11.19 5.62 -7.69
N VAL A 211 -10.13 4.83 -7.66
CA VAL A 211 -10.20 3.38 -7.93
C VAL A 211 -11.12 2.67 -6.93
N ALA A 212 -11.03 3.02 -5.64
CA ALA A 212 -11.85 2.44 -4.58
C ALA A 212 -13.33 2.81 -4.72
N ASP A 213 -13.64 3.99 -5.24
CA ASP A 213 -15.01 4.47 -5.47
C ASP A 213 -15.67 3.84 -6.70
N ASN A 214 -14.87 3.26 -7.61
CA ASN A 214 -15.41 2.65 -8.81
C ASN A 214 -16.18 1.36 -8.50
N VAL A 215 -17.49 1.39 -8.65
CA VAL A 215 -18.40 0.27 -8.38
C VAL A 215 -18.67 -0.62 -9.60
N ASP A 216 -18.29 -0.19 -10.81
CA ASP A 216 -18.65 -0.84 -12.08
C ASP A 216 -17.78 -2.07 -12.38
N GLY A 217 -16.87 -2.44 -11.49
CA GLY A 217 -15.97 -3.58 -11.70
C GLY A 217 -14.88 -3.36 -12.75
N ARG A 218 -14.74 -2.13 -13.28
CA ARG A 218 -13.77 -1.78 -14.34
C ARG A 218 -12.34 -2.18 -14.00
N TYR A 219 -11.99 -2.12 -12.72
CA TYR A 219 -10.63 -2.37 -12.23
C TYR A 219 -10.49 -3.74 -11.52
N HIS A 220 -11.54 -4.58 -11.59
CA HIS A 220 -11.51 -5.91 -10.95
C HIS A 220 -10.32 -6.73 -11.44
N MET A 221 -9.47 -7.19 -10.50
CA MET A 221 -8.23 -7.96 -10.72
C MET A 221 -7.24 -7.34 -11.73
N ARG A 222 -7.35 -6.03 -11.97
CA ARG A 222 -6.46 -5.32 -12.92
C ARG A 222 -5.31 -4.61 -12.21
N SER A 223 -4.20 -4.51 -12.94
CA SER A 223 -3.14 -3.55 -12.66
C SER A 223 -3.55 -2.20 -13.23
N VAL A 224 -3.41 -1.14 -12.41
CA VAL A 224 -3.65 0.25 -12.82
C VAL A 224 -2.50 1.11 -12.33
N SER A 225 -2.22 2.21 -13.02
CA SER A 225 -1.31 3.23 -12.54
C SER A 225 -2.04 4.54 -12.27
N VAL A 226 -1.40 5.42 -11.53
CA VAL A 226 -1.82 6.81 -11.36
C VAL A 226 -0.72 7.67 -11.96
N ILE A 227 -1.09 8.62 -12.81
CA ILE A 227 -0.18 9.54 -13.46
C ILE A 227 -0.57 10.99 -13.12
N PRO A 228 0.41 11.92 -13.00
CA PRO A 228 0.10 13.33 -12.76
C PRO A 228 -0.52 13.95 -14.01
N THR A 229 -1.48 14.87 -13.84
CA THR A 229 -2.09 15.62 -14.95
C THR A 229 -1.36 16.92 -15.26
N ALA A 230 -0.54 17.42 -14.34
CA ALA A 230 0.33 18.57 -14.55
C ALA A 230 1.79 18.24 -14.18
N GLN A 231 2.72 18.93 -14.84
CA GLN A 231 4.15 18.82 -14.55
C GLN A 231 4.53 19.83 -13.45
N GLY A 232 5.55 19.50 -12.64
CA GLY A 232 6.04 20.41 -11.61
C GLY A 232 6.62 19.70 -10.38
N THR A 233 6.45 18.39 -10.28
CA THR A 233 7.02 17.58 -9.20
C THR A 233 8.55 17.62 -9.20
N ARG A 234 9.12 17.74 -8.00
CA ARG A 234 10.58 17.78 -7.81
C ARG A 234 11.21 16.43 -8.13
N PHE A 235 12.47 16.45 -8.58
CA PHE A 235 13.22 15.22 -8.79
C PHE A 235 13.43 14.48 -7.44
N PRO A 236 13.22 13.14 -7.37
CA PRO A 236 13.33 12.36 -6.14
C PRO A 236 14.80 12.08 -5.77
N TRP A 237 15.53 13.08 -5.26
CA TRP A 237 16.93 12.92 -4.85
C TRP A 237 17.11 11.83 -3.78
N ASP A 238 16.13 11.63 -2.90
CA ASP A 238 16.13 10.56 -1.91
C ASP A 238 16.18 9.17 -2.57
N GLY A 239 15.64 9.06 -3.79
CA GLY A 239 15.67 7.83 -4.59
C GLY A 239 17.09 7.35 -4.91
N VAL A 240 18.06 8.27 -5.05
CA VAL A 240 19.47 7.91 -5.28
C VAL A 240 20.04 7.19 -4.05
N TYR A 241 19.80 7.74 -2.86
CA TYR A 241 20.22 7.13 -1.59
C TYR A 241 19.60 5.72 -1.41
N TYR A 242 18.29 5.59 -1.59
CA TYR A 242 17.60 4.30 -1.48
C TYR A 242 18.06 3.30 -2.54
N THR A 243 18.43 3.77 -3.75
CA THR A 243 18.98 2.89 -4.79
C THR A 243 20.34 2.35 -4.38
N MET A 244 21.24 3.21 -3.88
CA MET A 244 22.58 2.79 -3.46
C MET A 244 22.55 1.83 -2.26
N THR A 245 21.80 2.18 -1.21
CA THR A 245 21.64 1.32 -0.03
C THR A 245 20.94 0.02 -0.38
N GLY A 246 19.94 0.06 -1.25
CA GLY A 246 19.23 -1.12 -1.71
C GLY A 246 20.10 -2.08 -2.53
N LEU A 247 20.98 -1.58 -3.40
CA LEU A 247 21.98 -2.41 -4.08
C LEU A 247 22.96 -3.04 -3.08
N LEU A 248 23.40 -2.27 -2.08
CA LEU A 248 24.25 -2.79 -1.02
C LEU A 248 23.56 -3.97 -0.31
N PHE A 249 22.29 -3.82 0.07
CA PHE A 249 21.53 -4.87 0.75
C PHE A 249 21.22 -6.07 -0.16
N HIS A 250 21.11 -5.87 -1.47
CA HIS A 250 20.96 -6.96 -2.43
C HIS A 250 22.22 -7.82 -2.53
N PHE A 251 23.39 -7.19 -2.76
CA PHE A 251 24.64 -7.92 -2.99
C PHE A 251 25.32 -8.35 -1.69
N LEU A 252 25.14 -7.60 -0.61
CA LEU A 252 25.73 -7.83 0.71
C LEU A 252 24.64 -7.80 1.80
N PRO A 253 23.70 -8.78 1.80
CA PRO A 253 22.51 -8.75 2.67
C PRO A 253 22.84 -8.73 4.16
N TRP A 254 24.00 -9.20 4.57
CA TRP A 254 24.46 -9.15 5.97
C TRP A 254 24.68 -7.73 6.49
N THR A 255 24.94 -6.75 5.59
CA THR A 255 25.14 -5.34 5.98
C THR A 255 23.85 -4.70 6.49
N TYR A 256 22.70 -5.25 6.15
CA TYR A 256 21.40 -4.77 6.62
C TYR A 256 21.29 -4.77 8.15
N ARG A 257 21.95 -5.71 8.84
CA ARG A 257 21.97 -5.78 10.32
C ARG A 257 22.56 -4.53 10.99
N PHE A 258 23.39 -3.78 10.27
CA PHE A 258 24.11 -2.62 10.80
C PHE A 258 23.57 -1.29 10.24
N LEU A 259 22.99 -1.32 9.06
CA LEU A 259 22.61 -0.12 8.31
C LEU A 259 21.10 -0.05 7.97
N GLY A 260 20.35 -1.12 8.20
CA GLY A 260 18.93 -1.17 7.92
C GLY A 260 18.09 -0.46 8.99
N ASP A 261 16.99 0.16 8.54
CA ASP A 261 16.09 0.92 9.42
C ASP A 261 15.06 0.04 10.16
N TYR A 262 14.91 -1.24 9.75
CA TYR A 262 13.93 -2.16 10.30
C TYR A 262 14.58 -3.43 10.84
N PRO A 263 14.05 -4.04 11.91
CA PRO A 263 14.56 -5.31 12.41
C PRO A 263 14.33 -6.43 11.39
N LEU A 264 15.33 -7.27 11.18
CA LEU A 264 15.20 -8.45 10.33
C LEU A 264 14.07 -9.37 10.85
N PRO A 265 13.34 -10.05 9.93
CA PRO A 265 12.36 -11.05 10.32
C PRO A 265 13.06 -12.19 11.09
N PRO A 266 12.35 -12.86 12.02
CA PRO A 266 12.89 -14.04 12.67
C PRO A 266 13.24 -15.11 11.60
N PRO A 267 14.32 -15.89 11.80
CA PRO A 267 14.66 -16.97 10.89
C PRO A 267 13.45 -17.90 10.75
N GLU A 268 13.12 -18.30 9.52
CA GLU A 268 12.11 -19.34 9.29
C GLU A 268 12.52 -20.57 10.09
N ARG A 269 11.66 -21.02 11.01
CA ARG A 269 11.86 -22.31 11.67
C ARG A 269 11.83 -23.35 10.57
N ALA A 270 12.94 -24.07 10.39
CA ALA A 270 12.96 -25.25 9.51
C ALA A 270 11.73 -26.08 9.86
N LYS A 271 10.86 -26.32 8.87
CA LYS A 271 9.81 -27.31 9.04
C LYS A 271 10.53 -28.62 9.29
N THR A 272 10.55 -29.06 10.53
CA THR A 272 10.84 -30.46 10.85
C THR A 272 9.67 -31.26 10.33
N ASP A 273 9.91 -31.96 9.22
CA ASP A 273 9.02 -32.99 8.66
C ASP A 273 8.68 -34.05 9.71
#